data_18a168da7c24a926e70ce77261fd9ebc
#
_entry.id   18a168da7c24a926e70ce77261fd9ebc
#
_cell.length_a   1.000
_cell.length_b   1.000
_cell.length_c   1.000
_cell.angle_alpha   90.00
_cell.angle_beta   90.00
_cell.angle_gamma   90.00
#
_symmetry.space_group_name_H-M   'P 1'
#
loop_
_entity.id
_entity.type
_entity.pdbx_description
1 polymer ?
#
loop_
_entity_poly.entity_id
_entity_poly.type
_entity_poly.pdbx_seq_one_letter_code
_entity_poly.pdbx_strand_id
1 'polypeptide(L)'
;PAEVYEYLLPFYQAGLDGVIIQDFGVFRYLREHFPGLELHASTQMTICSAYGAALLKEMGERRIVPARELSLKELTSIREQVDIELETFIHGAMCYCYSGQCLFSSILGGRSGNRGRCAQPCRLPYTVTDSQNKGKSPIYPLSLKDMCTIEHLPALIEAGIDSFKIEGRMKKPEYTAGVTAIYRKYIDLYASLRASLGKERAAEVYAVEKADKEALSTLYIRSQMQDGYYFRRNGREMVALENPAYGAQKEEQLSAIRSRFLETKKRLPVQIQAVLMTGEPVKLSFRSEKGSCQVTGDEVLSAQNKPITEENVRKQLGKLGETAFEAASMQITLSENAFYPL
;
A
#
# COMPACT_ATOMS: atom_id res chain seq x y z
N PRO A 1 27.95 -3.03 -4.43
CA PRO A 1 27.46 -4.14 -3.57
C PRO A 1 27.41 -3.71 -2.11
N ALA A 2 28.50 -3.17 -1.53
CA ALA A 2 28.53 -2.74 -0.12
C ALA A 2 27.41 -1.75 0.24
N GLU A 3 27.20 -0.72 -0.57
CA GLU A 3 26.13 0.27 -0.37
C GLU A 3 24.73 -0.36 -0.34
N VAL A 4 24.47 -1.40 -1.11
CA VAL A 4 23.18 -2.11 -1.10
C VAL A 4 23.00 -2.85 0.22
N TYR A 5 24.05 -3.46 0.72
CA TYR A 5 24.02 -4.16 2.01
C TYR A 5 23.75 -3.21 3.16
N GLU A 6 24.57 -2.15 3.26
CA GLU A 6 24.46 -1.14 4.31
C GLU A 6 23.10 -0.44 4.30
N TYR A 7 22.57 -0.16 3.11
CA TYR A 7 21.23 0.46 2.96
C TYR A 7 20.11 -0.47 3.43
N LEU A 8 20.17 -1.76 3.10
CA LEU A 8 19.06 -2.68 3.37
C LEU A 8 19.11 -3.31 4.75
N LEU A 9 20.31 -3.46 5.34
CA LEU A 9 20.51 -4.15 6.61
C LEU A 9 19.62 -3.64 7.76
N PRO A 10 19.47 -2.32 7.99
CA PRO A 10 18.60 -1.83 9.07
C PRO A 10 17.11 -2.22 8.88
N PHE A 11 16.63 -2.23 7.64
CA PHE A 11 15.25 -2.63 7.34
C PHE A 11 15.06 -4.14 7.53
N TYR A 12 16.02 -4.94 7.09
CA TYR A 12 16.01 -6.39 7.29
C TYR A 12 16.01 -6.74 8.79
N GLN A 13 16.85 -6.08 9.58
CA GLN A 13 16.88 -6.27 11.03
C GLN A 13 15.60 -5.81 11.74
N ALA A 14 14.91 -4.82 11.16
CA ALA A 14 13.60 -4.36 11.64
C ALA A 14 12.43 -5.28 11.23
N GLY A 15 12.69 -6.38 10.51
CA GLY A 15 11.68 -7.35 10.09
C GLY A 15 10.98 -6.99 8.78
N LEU A 16 11.72 -6.46 7.81
CA LEU A 16 11.20 -6.23 6.46
C LEU A 16 10.73 -7.54 5.82
N ASP A 17 9.48 -7.61 5.39
CA ASP A 17 8.90 -8.82 4.82
C ASP A 17 9.44 -9.13 3.41
N GLY A 18 9.56 -8.12 2.55
CA GLY A 18 10.00 -8.33 1.18
C GLY A 18 10.39 -7.05 0.44
N VAL A 19 11.02 -7.19 -0.72
CA VAL A 19 11.46 -6.09 -1.58
C VAL A 19 11.06 -6.30 -3.03
N ILE A 20 10.69 -5.21 -3.72
CA ILE A 20 10.39 -5.23 -5.15
C ILE A 20 11.67 -4.86 -5.91
N ILE A 21 12.10 -5.71 -6.84
CA ILE A 21 13.38 -5.63 -7.55
C ILE A 21 13.15 -5.64 -9.05
N GLN A 22 13.98 -4.88 -9.79
CA GLN A 22 14.01 -4.93 -11.26
C GLN A 22 15.37 -5.38 -11.82
N ASP A 23 16.44 -5.31 -11.04
CA ASP A 23 17.82 -5.57 -11.48
C ASP A 23 18.27 -6.97 -11.06
N PHE A 24 18.67 -7.79 -11.99
CA PHE A 24 19.10 -9.17 -11.74
C PHE A 24 20.38 -9.27 -10.88
N GLY A 25 21.26 -8.28 -10.96
CA GLY A 25 22.46 -8.24 -10.12
C GLY A 25 22.12 -7.97 -8.67
N VAL A 26 21.20 -7.02 -8.42
CA VAL A 26 20.65 -6.75 -7.09
C VAL A 26 19.88 -7.97 -6.57
N PHE A 27 19.05 -8.59 -7.41
CA PHE A 27 18.32 -9.80 -7.06
C PHE A 27 19.25 -10.89 -6.53
N ARG A 28 20.27 -11.25 -7.31
CA ARG A 28 21.26 -12.27 -6.94
C ARG A 28 21.96 -11.90 -5.62
N TYR A 29 22.39 -10.64 -5.51
CA TYR A 29 23.06 -10.15 -4.31
C TYR A 29 22.20 -10.27 -3.05
N LEU A 30 20.93 -9.87 -3.12
CA LEU A 30 20.01 -9.94 -1.99
C LEU A 30 19.70 -11.38 -1.58
N ARG A 31 19.55 -12.28 -2.55
CA ARG A 31 19.33 -13.70 -2.28
C ARG A 31 20.51 -14.36 -1.53
N GLU A 32 21.74 -13.94 -1.84
CA GLU A 32 22.93 -14.46 -1.19
C GLU A 32 23.16 -13.88 0.22
N HIS A 33 22.77 -12.60 0.44
CA HIS A 33 23.14 -11.87 1.67
C HIS A 33 22.00 -11.64 2.66
N PHE A 34 20.76 -11.81 2.24
CA PHE A 34 19.57 -11.59 3.06
C PHE A 34 18.62 -12.82 3.00
N PRO A 35 19.02 -13.95 3.61
CA PRO A 35 18.23 -15.17 3.57
C PRO A 35 16.89 -14.96 4.26
N GLY A 36 15.81 -15.49 3.65
CA GLY A 36 14.44 -15.36 4.15
C GLY A 36 13.72 -14.06 3.76
N LEU A 37 14.41 -13.08 3.15
CA LEU A 37 13.76 -11.91 2.59
C LEU A 37 13.02 -12.29 1.31
N GLU A 38 11.72 -11.98 1.24
CA GLU A 38 10.94 -12.22 0.02
C GLU A 38 11.35 -11.27 -1.10
N LEU A 39 11.60 -11.83 -2.29
CA LEU A 39 11.98 -11.07 -3.46
C LEU A 39 10.81 -11.07 -4.45
N HIS A 40 10.39 -9.86 -4.87
CA HIS A 40 9.26 -9.64 -5.76
C HIS A 40 9.72 -8.97 -7.04
N ALA A 41 9.47 -9.61 -8.19
CA ALA A 41 9.83 -9.04 -9.49
C ALA A 41 8.97 -7.82 -9.84
N SER A 42 9.63 -6.70 -10.08
CA SER A 42 8.96 -5.46 -10.49
C SER A 42 8.29 -5.59 -11.87
N THR A 43 7.20 -4.86 -12.09
CA THR A 43 6.62 -4.65 -13.43
C THR A 43 7.64 -4.10 -14.43
N GLN A 44 8.70 -3.47 -13.94
CA GLN A 44 9.79 -2.93 -14.77
C GLN A 44 10.72 -4.02 -15.33
N MET A 45 10.59 -5.28 -14.87
CA MET A 45 11.25 -6.44 -15.50
C MET A 45 10.54 -6.91 -16.78
N THR A 46 9.39 -6.31 -17.11
CA THR A 46 8.65 -6.56 -18.38
C THR A 46 8.23 -8.03 -18.53
N ILE A 47 7.67 -8.63 -17.49
CA ILE A 47 7.22 -10.03 -17.52
C ILE A 47 5.90 -10.10 -18.30
N CYS A 48 5.93 -10.68 -19.49
CA CYS A 48 4.81 -10.71 -20.43
C CYS A 48 4.32 -12.14 -20.75
N SER A 49 4.91 -13.18 -20.15
CA SER A 49 4.56 -14.56 -20.46
C SER A 49 4.84 -15.52 -19.31
N ALA A 50 4.27 -16.73 -19.42
CA ALA A 50 4.54 -17.81 -18.48
C ALA A 50 6.02 -18.23 -18.47
N TYR A 51 6.73 -18.12 -19.59
CA TYR A 51 8.17 -18.43 -19.62
C TYR A 51 8.99 -17.50 -18.74
N GLY A 52 8.73 -16.18 -18.81
CA GLY A 52 9.39 -15.21 -17.92
C GLY A 52 9.02 -15.43 -16.45
N ALA A 53 7.77 -15.73 -16.17
CA ALA A 53 7.31 -16.07 -14.83
C ALA A 53 7.98 -17.34 -14.28
N ALA A 54 8.09 -18.40 -15.08
CA ALA A 54 8.75 -19.65 -14.72
C ALA A 54 10.23 -19.45 -14.41
N LEU A 55 10.95 -18.69 -15.26
CA LEU A 55 12.36 -18.37 -15.03
C LEU A 55 12.55 -17.67 -13.68
N LEU A 56 11.73 -16.67 -13.37
CA LEU A 56 11.85 -15.94 -12.12
C LEU A 56 11.50 -16.82 -10.90
N LYS A 57 10.50 -17.70 -11.02
CA LYS A 57 10.22 -18.71 -9.99
C LYS A 57 11.42 -19.63 -9.74
N GLU A 58 12.06 -20.15 -10.80
CA GLU A 58 13.27 -20.97 -10.70
C GLU A 58 14.42 -20.20 -10.04
N MET A 59 14.54 -18.90 -10.31
CA MET A 59 15.51 -18.03 -9.68
C MET A 59 15.18 -17.76 -8.19
N GLY A 60 13.96 -18.05 -7.73
CA GLY A 60 13.53 -17.94 -6.32
C GLY A 60 12.75 -16.67 -6.00
N GLU A 61 12.16 -16.01 -7.02
CA GLU A 61 11.18 -14.95 -6.79
C GLU A 61 9.90 -15.53 -6.15
N ARG A 62 9.38 -14.82 -5.16
CA ARG A 62 8.14 -15.21 -4.49
C ARG A 62 6.92 -14.70 -5.25
N ARG A 63 6.99 -13.50 -5.78
CA ARG A 63 5.91 -12.79 -6.46
C ARG A 63 6.40 -12.08 -7.71
N ILE A 64 5.57 -12.02 -8.72
CA ILE A 64 5.82 -11.18 -9.89
C ILE A 64 4.73 -10.11 -10.03
N VAL A 65 5.15 -8.91 -10.47
CA VAL A 65 4.24 -7.87 -10.95
C VAL A 65 4.34 -7.86 -12.47
N PRO A 66 3.45 -8.55 -13.20
CA PRO A 66 3.50 -8.62 -14.66
C PRO A 66 3.40 -7.24 -15.32
N ALA A 67 3.77 -7.16 -16.58
CA ALA A 67 3.61 -5.96 -17.37
C ALA A 67 2.12 -5.54 -17.42
N ARG A 68 1.84 -4.23 -17.36
CA ARG A 68 0.48 -3.67 -17.32
C ARG A 68 -0.30 -3.91 -18.63
N GLU A 69 0.41 -4.22 -19.68
CA GLU A 69 -0.11 -4.42 -21.04
C GLU A 69 -0.79 -5.79 -21.21
N LEU A 70 -0.67 -6.66 -20.22
CA LEU A 70 -1.29 -7.98 -20.26
C LEU A 70 -2.80 -7.90 -20.10
N SER A 71 -3.50 -8.69 -20.93
CA SER A 71 -4.92 -8.95 -20.78
C SER A 71 -5.20 -9.91 -19.61
N LEU A 72 -6.43 -9.93 -19.14
CA LEU A 72 -6.85 -10.89 -18.11
C LEU A 72 -6.61 -12.34 -18.55
N LYS A 73 -6.84 -12.65 -19.84
CA LYS A 73 -6.58 -13.97 -20.41
C LYS A 73 -5.10 -14.37 -20.34
N GLU A 74 -4.19 -13.44 -20.60
CA GLU A 74 -2.75 -13.68 -20.51
C GLU A 74 -2.31 -13.89 -19.05
N LEU A 75 -2.87 -13.12 -18.11
CA LEU A 75 -2.62 -13.31 -16.67
C LEU A 75 -3.14 -14.66 -16.18
N THR A 76 -4.35 -15.07 -16.56
CA THR A 76 -4.89 -16.40 -16.26
C THR A 76 -3.99 -17.49 -16.81
N SER A 77 -3.50 -17.34 -18.06
CA SER A 77 -2.59 -18.30 -18.66
C SER A 77 -1.25 -18.42 -17.93
N ILE A 78 -0.72 -17.32 -17.37
CA ILE A 78 0.48 -17.37 -16.51
C ILE A 78 0.13 -18.16 -15.22
N ARG A 79 -1.00 -17.86 -14.58
CA ARG A 79 -1.44 -18.52 -13.35
C ARG A 79 -1.62 -20.02 -13.49
N GLU A 80 -2.18 -20.46 -14.61
CA GLU A 80 -2.41 -21.87 -14.90
C GLU A 80 -1.11 -22.65 -15.13
N GLN A 81 -0.07 -22.02 -15.64
CA GLN A 81 1.19 -22.66 -16.00
C GLN A 81 2.26 -22.54 -14.91
N VAL A 82 2.21 -21.51 -14.07
CA VAL A 82 3.28 -21.23 -13.11
C VAL A 82 2.68 -20.91 -11.73
N ASP A 83 3.02 -21.73 -10.76
CA ASP A 83 2.65 -21.53 -9.36
C ASP A 83 3.57 -20.47 -8.72
N ILE A 84 3.28 -19.20 -8.96
CA ILE A 84 3.95 -18.01 -8.40
C ILE A 84 2.91 -16.95 -8.08
N GLU A 85 3.09 -16.16 -7.03
CA GLU A 85 2.16 -15.09 -6.71
C GLU A 85 2.13 -14.01 -7.78
N LEU A 86 0.92 -13.61 -8.17
CA LEU A 86 0.68 -12.55 -9.15
C LEU A 86 0.15 -11.29 -8.47
N GLU A 87 0.85 -10.17 -8.70
CA GLU A 87 0.38 -8.85 -8.28
C GLU A 87 0.06 -8.01 -9.51
N THR A 88 -1.14 -7.43 -9.59
CA THR A 88 -1.56 -6.63 -10.74
C THR A 88 -2.06 -5.26 -10.34
N PHE A 89 -1.91 -4.27 -11.24
CA PHE A 89 -2.45 -2.94 -11.01
C PHE A 89 -3.98 -2.93 -11.20
N ILE A 90 -4.68 -2.27 -10.29
CA ILE A 90 -6.13 -2.15 -10.34
C ILE A 90 -6.62 -0.70 -10.41
N HIS A 91 -5.78 0.28 -10.06
CA HIS A 91 -6.17 1.69 -10.01
C HIS A 91 -4.99 2.62 -10.21
N GLY A 92 -5.27 3.80 -10.81
CA GLY A 92 -4.34 4.91 -10.91
C GLY A 92 -3.74 5.12 -12.28
N ALA A 93 -2.64 5.86 -12.35
CA ALA A 93 -2.06 6.32 -13.60
C ALA A 93 -1.54 5.18 -14.47
N MET A 94 -1.84 5.25 -15.78
CA MET A 94 -1.34 4.35 -16.80
C MET A 94 -0.13 4.94 -17.52
N CYS A 95 0.81 4.06 -17.94
CA CYS A 95 1.94 4.42 -18.79
C CYS A 95 1.58 4.19 -20.27
N TYR A 96 1.98 5.12 -21.14
CA TYR A 96 1.80 4.99 -22.58
C TYR A 96 2.76 3.93 -23.18
N CYS A 97 3.98 3.89 -22.66
CA CYS A 97 5.01 2.96 -23.09
C CYS A 97 4.88 1.62 -22.38
N TYR A 98 5.45 0.58 -22.98
CA TYR A 98 5.59 -0.73 -22.33
C TYR A 98 6.27 -0.62 -20.97
N SER A 99 5.82 -1.43 -20.02
CA SER A 99 6.35 -1.49 -18.67
C SER A 99 7.86 -1.75 -18.70
N GLY A 100 8.63 -0.93 -17.96
CA GLY A 100 10.10 -1.06 -17.89
C GLY A 100 10.88 -0.54 -19.11
N GLN A 101 10.24 -0.25 -20.24
CA GLN A 101 10.92 0.08 -21.51
C GLN A 101 10.94 1.58 -21.84
N CYS A 102 10.38 2.43 -20.99
CA CYS A 102 10.26 3.86 -21.26
C CYS A 102 11.56 4.62 -20.97
N LEU A 103 12.16 5.18 -22.00
CA LEU A 103 13.32 6.07 -21.90
C LEU A 103 12.96 7.56 -22.06
N PHE A 104 11.70 7.90 -22.33
CA PHE A 104 11.27 9.23 -22.71
C PHE A 104 11.69 10.32 -21.70
N SER A 105 11.40 10.11 -20.43
CA SER A 105 11.80 11.06 -19.37
C SER A 105 13.33 11.10 -19.14
N SER A 106 14.03 10.03 -19.41
CA SER A 106 15.50 9.97 -19.32
C SER A 106 16.16 10.79 -20.44
N ILE A 107 15.65 10.64 -21.67
CA ILE A 107 16.20 11.33 -22.85
C ILE A 107 15.95 12.83 -22.78
N LEU A 108 14.73 13.26 -22.42
CA LEU A 108 14.38 14.68 -22.37
C LEU A 108 14.96 15.44 -21.18
N GLY A 109 15.16 14.80 -20.06
CA GLY A 109 15.54 15.54 -18.84
C GLY A 109 16.41 14.76 -17.84
N GLY A 110 17.06 13.67 -18.24
CA GLY A 110 17.94 12.87 -17.38
C GLY A 110 17.22 12.16 -16.21
N ARG A 111 15.87 12.14 -16.22
CA ARG A 111 15.04 11.61 -15.12
C ARG A 111 14.49 10.23 -15.48
N SER A 112 15.15 9.17 -15.03
CA SER A 112 14.73 7.81 -15.33
C SER A 112 13.41 7.42 -14.65
N GLY A 113 12.43 7.00 -15.45
CA GLY A 113 11.16 6.42 -14.97
C GLY A 113 11.39 5.13 -14.19
N ASN A 114 12.32 4.29 -14.64
CA ASN A 114 12.66 3.03 -13.99
C ASN A 114 13.36 3.21 -12.63
N ARG A 115 13.93 4.38 -12.38
CA ARG A 115 14.47 4.79 -11.09
C ARG A 115 13.51 5.65 -10.26
N GLY A 116 12.23 5.63 -10.59
CA GLY A 116 11.21 6.37 -9.88
C GLY A 116 11.21 7.89 -10.07
N ARG A 117 11.96 8.43 -11.05
CA ARG A 117 12.13 9.87 -11.26
C ARG A 117 11.41 10.41 -12.49
N CYS A 118 10.44 9.68 -13.05
CA CYS A 118 9.71 10.07 -14.25
C CYS A 118 9.10 11.48 -14.12
N ALA A 119 9.45 12.38 -15.06
CA ALA A 119 8.86 13.72 -15.17
C ALA A 119 7.52 13.71 -15.91
N GLN A 120 7.05 12.56 -16.37
CA GLN A 120 5.79 12.36 -17.09
C GLN A 120 5.67 13.20 -18.38
N PRO A 121 6.68 13.21 -19.28
CA PRO A 121 6.60 13.98 -20.52
C PRO A 121 5.43 13.55 -21.41
N CYS A 122 4.97 12.30 -21.33
CA CYS A 122 3.77 11.83 -22.02
C CYS A 122 2.48 12.57 -21.62
N ARG A 123 2.51 13.36 -20.55
CA ARG A 123 1.38 14.17 -20.09
C ARG A 123 1.45 15.64 -20.53
N LEU A 124 2.46 15.97 -21.35
CA LEU A 124 2.59 17.33 -21.92
C LEU A 124 1.81 17.45 -23.24
N PRO A 125 1.43 18.67 -23.63
CA PRO A 125 0.82 18.91 -24.92
C PRO A 125 1.85 18.82 -26.05
N TYR A 126 1.42 18.25 -27.18
CA TYR A 126 2.23 18.13 -28.40
C TYR A 126 1.45 18.64 -29.60
N THR A 127 2.15 19.34 -30.49
CA THR A 127 1.63 19.67 -31.81
C THR A 127 1.96 18.53 -32.77
N VAL A 128 0.93 17.85 -33.25
CA VAL A 128 1.09 16.77 -34.23
C VAL A 128 0.99 17.37 -35.63
N THR A 129 2.05 17.21 -36.42
CA THR A 129 2.13 17.67 -37.83
C THR A 129 2.34 16.47 -38.74
N ASP A 130 1.73 16.49 -39.90
CA ASP A 130 2.03 15.59 -41.01
C ASP A 130 2.42 16.40 -42.27
N SER A 131 2.82 15.72 -43.32
CA SER A 131 3.27 16.33 -44.58
C SER A 131 2.20 17.20 -45.29
N GLN A 132 0.91 17.05 -44.87
CA GLN A 132 -0.22 17.74 -45.49
C GLN A 132 -0.92 18.73 -44.55
N ASN A 133 -0.70 18.59 -43.24
CA ASN A 133 -1.35 19.43 -42.22
C ASN A 133 -0.34 20.37 -41.54
N LYS A 134 -0.52 21.66 -41.74
CA LYS A 134 0.09 22.71 -40.92
C LYS A 134 -0.51 22.61 -39.51
N GLY A 135 0.27 22.28 -38.56
CA GLY A 135 -0.01 21.99 -37.15
C GLY A 135 -1.35 22.45 -36.59
N LYS A 136 -2.08 21.50 -36.03
CA LYS A 136 -3.28 21.77 -35.23
C LYS A 136 -2.89 22.25 -33.83
N SER A 137 -3.83 22.82 -33.10
CA SER A 137 -3.64 23.17 -31.68
C SER A 137 -3.03 22.01 -30.90
N PRO A 138 -2.17 22.28 -29.90
CA PRO A 138 -1.58 21.25 -29.09
C PRO A 138 -2.64 20.35 -28.45
N ILE A 139 -2.42 19.04 -28.49
CA ILE A 139 -3.24 18.00 -27.87
C ILE A 139 -2.36 17.10 -26.97
N TYR A 140 -2.95 16.19 -26.22
CA TYR A 140 -2.24 15.28 -25.31
C TYR A 140 -2.23 13.83 -25.85
N PRO A 141 -1.59 13.55 -27.00
CA PRO A 141 -1.74 12.30 -27.74
C PRO A 141 -1.13 11.09 -27.04
N LEU A 142 -0.27 11.32 -26.04
CA LEU A 142 0.40 10.28 -25.24
C LEU A 142 -0.16 10.14 -23.83
N SER A 143 -1.20 10.92 -23.49
CA SER A 143 -1.79 10.90 -22.15
C SER A 143 -2.87 9.84 -22.04
N LEU A 144 -2.58 8.71 -21.42
CA LEU A 144 -3.59 7.70 -21.13
C LEU A 144 -4.54 8.15 -20.00
N LYS A 145 -5.78 7.71 -20.06
CA LYS A 145 -6.75 7.79 -18.96
C LYS A 145 -6.26 6.94 -17.79
N ASP A 146 -6.64 7.30 -16.57
CA ASP A 146 -6.27 6.54 -15.39
C ASP A 146 -7.08 5.21 -15.31
N MET A 147 -6.46 4.17 -14.76
CA MET A 147 -7.10 2.87 -14.58
C MET A 147 -8.06 2.88 -13.39
N CYS A 148 -9.20 2.21 -13.55
CA CYS A 148 -10.11 1.87 -12.47
C CYS A 148 -10.85 0.56 -12.82
N THR A 149 -10.54 -0.51 -12.12
CA THR A 149 -11.08 -1.85 -12.40
C THR A 149 -12.02 -2.36 -11.33
N ILE A 150 -12.60 -1.46 -10.54
CA ILE A 150 -13.43 -1.84 -9.39
C ILE A 150 -14.64 -2.71 -9.77
N GLU A 151 -15.20 -2.50 -10.96
CA GLU A 151 -16.31 -3.30 -11.47
C GLU A 151 -15.88 -4.70 -11.91
N HIS A 152 -14.58 -4.89 -12.14
CA HIS A 152 -13.99 -6.13 -12.64
C HIS A 152 -13.27 -6.94 -11.54
N LEU A 153 -13.38 -6.52 -10.25
CA LEU A 153 -12.76 -7.26 -9.13
C LEU A 153 -13.13 -8.75 -9.11
N PRO A 154 -14.40 -9.16 -9.35
CA PRO A 154 -14.75 -10.57 -9.45
C PRO A 154 -13.88 -11.31 -10.45
N ALA A 155 -13.75 -10.80 -11.66
CA ALA A 155 -12.99 -11.45 -12.72
C ALA A 155 -11.48 -11.53 -12.39
N LEU A 156 -10.92 -10.50 -11.77
CA LEU A 156 -9.51 -10.49 -11.33
C LEU A 156 -9.26 -11.48 -10.17
N ILE A 157 -10.17 -11.54 -9.20
CA ILE A 157 -10.07 -12.50 -8.08
C ILE A 157 -10.16 -13.94 -8.59
N GLU A 158 -11.11 -14.21 -9.50
CA GLU A 158 -11.31 -15.53 -10.06
C GLU A 158 -10.21 -15.97 -11.04
N ALA A 159 -9.48 -15.01 -11.61
CA ALA A 159 -8.26 -15.28 -12.38
C ALA A 159 -7.06 -15.69 -11.49
N GLY A 160 -7.23 -15.70 -10.17
CA GLY A 160 -6.19 -16.10 -9.22
C GLY A 160 -5.12 -15.05 -8.99
N ILE A 161 -5.48 -13.77 -9.04
CA ILE A 161 -4.58 -12.68 -8.66
C ILE A 161 -4.46 -12.62 -7.13
N ASP A 162 -3.25 -12.71 -6.62
CA ASP A 162 -2.96 -12.77 -5.18
C ASP A 162 -2.88 -11.38 -4.53
N SER A 163 -2.45 -10.37 -5.29
CA SER A 163 -2.23 -9.02 -4.77
C SER A 163 -2.69 -7.94 -5.75
N PHE A 164 -3.38 -6.93 -5.22
CA PHE A 164 -3.89 -5.80 -5.97
C PHE A 164 -3.10 -4.53 -5.66
N LYS A 165 -2.55 -3.93 -6.71
CA LYS A 165 -1.67 -2.75 -6.62
C LYS A 165 -2.37 -1.48 -7.07
N ILE A 166 -2.30 -0.46 -6.23
CA ILE A 166 -2.78 0.89 -6.54
C ILE A 166 -1.59 1.76 -6.90
N GLU A 167 -1.58 2.35 -8.11
CA GLU A 167 -0.55 3.29 -8.52
C GLU A 167 -0.81 4.65 -7.87
N GLY A 168 0.14 5.14 -7.10
CA GLY A 168 -0.08 6.37 -6.35
C GLY A 168 1.18 7.11 -5.88
N ARG A 169 2.36 6.85 -6.45
CA ARG A 169 3.65 7.41 -6.01
C ARG A 169 3.65 8.93 -5.79
N MET A 170 2.98 9.68 -6.65
CA MET A 170 2.94 11.15 -6.61
C MET A 170 1.62 11.68 -6.04
N LYS A 171 0.84 10.82 -5.42
CA LYS A 171 -0.47 11.17 -4.87
C LYS A 171 -0.35 11.53 -3.39
N LYS A 172 -1.39 12.20 -2.87
CA LYS A 172 -1.50 12.57 -1.45
C LYS A 172 -1.97 11.39 -0.58
N PRO A 173 -1.76 11.43 0.74
CA PRO A 173 -2.22 10.38 1.66
C PRO A 173 -3.72 10.09 1.56
N GLU A 174 -4.54 11.12 1.34
CA GLU A 174 -5.99 10.98 1.17
C GLU A 174 -6.37 10.11 -0.02
N TYR A 175 -5.59 10.19 -1.11
CA TYR A 175 -5.77 9.29 -2.26
C TYR A 175 -5.53 7.83 -1.85
N THR A 176 -4.40 7.56 -1.22
CA THR A 176 -4.06 6.21 -0.79
C THR A 176 -5.10 5.65 0.15
N ALA A 177 -5.46 6.40 1.19
CA ALA A 177 -6.45 5.97 2.17
C ALA A 177 -7.84 5.78 1.56
N GLY A 178 -8.33 6.76 0.78
CA GLY A 178 -9.67 6.72 0.20
C GLY A 178 -9.83 5.64 -0.86
N VAL A 179 -8.89 5.51 -1.79
CA VAL A 179 -8.93 4.47 -2.82
C VAL A 179 -8.84 3.08 -2.20
N THR A 180 -7.89 2.87 -1.27
CA THR A 180 -7.73 1.58 -0.60
C THR A 180 -8.99 1.19 0.18
N ALA A 181 -9.60 2.13 0.90
CA ALA A 181 -10.83 1.87 1.66
C ALA A 181 -11.98 1.42 0.76
N ILE A 182 -12.16 2.07 -0.40
CA ILE A 182 -13.21 1.71 -1.35
C ILE A 182 -12.91 0.33 -1.95
N TYR A 183 -11.71 0.08 -2.45
CA TYR A 183 -11.36 -1.24 -2.99
C TYR A 183 -11.48 -2.34 -1.94
N ARG A 184 -11.06 -2.10 -0.69
CA ARG A 184 -11.23 -3.06 0.42
C ARG A 184 -12.69 -3.40 0.66
N LYS A 185 -13.59 -2.40 0.68
CA LYS A 185 -15.05 -2.61 0.80
C LYS A 185 -15.54 -3.61 -0.25
N TYR A 186 -15.13 -3.45 -1.50
CA TYR A 186 -15.64 -4.27 -2.60
C TYR A 186 -14.97 -5.64 -2.72
N ILE A 187 -13.72 -5.77 -2.30
CA ILE A 187 -13.07 -7.08 -2.16
C ILE A 187 -13.78 -7.90 -1.08
N ASP A 188 -14.05 -7.29 0.09
CA ASP A 188 -14.76 -7.96 1.19
C ASP A 188 -16.20 -8.29 0.83
N LEU A 189 -16.89 -7.39 0.12
CA LEU A 189 -18.23 -7.65 -0.43
C LEU A 189 -18.22 -8.88 -1.33
N TYR A 190 -17.31 -8.92 -2.32
CA TYR A 190 -17.25 -10.07 -3.23
C TYR A 190 -16.88 -11.36 -2.51
N ALA A 191 -15.94 -11.33 -1.58
CA ALA A 191 -15.58 -12.50 -0.76
C ALA A 191 -16.79 -13.04 0.02
N SER A 192 -17.59 -12.17 0.62
CA SER A 192 -18.83 -12.54 1.32
C SER A 192 -19.89 -13.12 0.39
N LEU A 193 -20.13 -12.49 -0.76
CA LEU A 193 -21.05 -12.98 -1.78
C LEU A 193 -20.62 -14.35 -2.30
N ARG A 194 -19.34 -14.53 -2.59
CA ARG A 194 -18.76 -15.78 -3.08
C ARG A 194 -18.91 -16.92 -2.06
N ALA A 195 -18.70 -16.65 -0.80
CA ALA A 195 -18.89 -17.62 0.26
C ALA A 195 -20.34 -18.06 0.44
N SER A 196 -21.32 -17.18 0.24
CA SER A 196 -22.73 -17.43 0.45
C SER A 196 -23.47 -17.96 -0.78
N LEU A 197 -23.10 -17.51 -1.99
CA LEU A 197 -23.84 -17.78 -3.23
C LEU A 197 -23.10 -18.65 -4.25
N GLY A 198 -21.81 -18.89 -4.03
CA GLY A 198 -20.93 -19.49 -5.03
C GLY A 198 -20.45 -18.47 -6.07
N LYS A 199 -19.46 -18.87 -6.87
CA LYS A 199 -18.70 -18.03 -7.80
C LYS A 199 -19.58 -17.34 -8.85
N GLU A 200 -20.39 -18.10 -9.58
CA GLU A 200 -21.18 -17.61 -10.70
C GLU A 200 -22.22 -16.60 -10.23
N ARG A 201 -22.99 -16.96 -9.22
CA ARG A 201 -24.05 -16.10 -8.70
C ARG A 201 -23.49 -14.85 -8.00
N ALA A 202 -22.37 -14.98 -7.31
CA ALA A 202 -21.70 -13.83 -6.69
C ALA A 202 -21.25 -12.81 -7.73
N ALA A 203 -20.70 -13.25 -8.87
CA ALA A 203 -20.29 -12.38 -9.96
C ALA A 203 -21.47 -11.67 -10.63
N GLU A 204 -22.63 -12.35 -10.77
CA GLU A 204 -23.86 -11.76 -11.33
C GLU A 204 -24.45 -10.66 -10.45
N VAL A 205 -24.44 -10.84 -9.13
CA VAL A 205 -25.04 -9.89 -8.18
C VAL A 205 -24.07 -8.82 -7.69
N TYR A 206 -22.77 -8.97 -7.99
CA TYR A 206 -21.76 -7.98 -7.62
C TYR A 206 -22.05 -6.64 -8.32
N ALA A 207 -22.19 -5.60 -7.54
CA ALA A 207 -22.44 -4.26 -8.06
C ALA A 207 -21.70 -3.22 -7.22
N VAL A 208 -21.17 -2.20 -7.90
CA VAL A 208 -20.48 -1.07 -7.28
C VAL A 208 -21.47 0.11 -7.18
N GLU A 209 -21.61 0.67 -5.99
CA GLU A 209 -22.45 1.82 -5.74
C GLU A 209 -22.00 3.03 -6.57
N LYS A 210 -22.96 3.77 -7.11
CA LYS A 210 -22.70 4.98 -7.91
C LYS A 210 -21.88 6.01 -7.12
N ALA A 211 -22.18 6.17 -5.84
CA ALA A 211 -21.46 7.10 -4.96
C ALA A 211 -19.96 6.76 -4.84
N ASP A 212 -19.61 5.47 -4.73
CA ASP A 212 -18.21 5.04 -4.63
C ASP A 212 -17.46 5.18 -5.96
N LYS A 213 -18.14 4.94 -7.09
CA LYS A 213 -17.57 5.22 -8.43
C LYS A 213 -17.30 6.72 -8.60
N GLU A 214 -18.24 7.56 -8.19
CA GLU A 214 -18.09 9.01 -8.22
C GLU A 214 -16.95 9.45 -7.29
N ALA A 215 -16.88 8.88 -6.09
CA ALA A 215 -15.78 9.14 -5.15
C ALA A 215 -14.41 8.78 -5.74
N LEU A 216 -14.27 7.62 -6.39
CA LEU A 216 -13.04 7.25 -7.09
C LEU A 216 -12.71 8.22 -8.23
N SER A 217 -13.70 8.68 -9.00
CA SER A 217 -13.49 9.60 -10.13
C SER A 217 -13.03 10.99 -9.71
N THR A 218 -13.25 11.38 -8.46
CA THR A 218 -12.84 12.68 -7.90
C THR A 218 -11.56 12.64 -7.08
N LEU A 219 -11.05 11.45 -6.73
CA LEU A 219 -9.82 11.28 -5.96
C LEU A 219 -8.58 11.32 -6.86
N TYR A 220 -8.08 12.51 -7.17
CA TYR A 220 -6.83 12.74 -7.90
C TYR A 220 -6.72 12.00 -9.25
N ILE A 221 -7.85 11.79 -9.93
CA ILE A 221 -7.91 11.21 -11.27
C ILE A 221 -7.66 12.29 -12.31
N ARG A 222 -6.94 11.93 -13.37
CA ARG A 222 -6.67 12.77 -14.53
C ARG A 222 -7.67 12.50 -15.63
N SER A 223 -8.52 13.47 -15.93
CA SER A 223 -9.49 13.46 -17.02
C SER A 223 -10.59 12.41 -16.85
N GLN A 224 -10.31 11.15 -17.15
CA GLN A 224 -11.28 10.06 -17.20
C GLN A 224 -10.64 8.74 -16.73
N MET A 225 -11.46 7.75 -16.42
CA MET A 225 -11.06 6.41 -16.03
C MET A 225 -11.33 5.39 -17.14
N GLN A 226 -10.61 4.26 -17.11
CA GLN A 226 -10.73 3.12 -18.01
C GLN A 226 -10.31 1.81 -17.32
N ASP A 227 -10.58 0.67 -17.95
CA ASP A 227 -10.31 -0.67 -17.40
C ASP A 227 -8.87 -1.16 -17.62
N GLY A 228 -7.98 -0.34 -18.21
CA GLY A 228 -6.65 -0.77 -18.62
C GLY A 228 -6.68 -1.71 -19.83
N TYR A 229 -5.77 -2.69 -19.83
CA TYR A 229 -5.63 -3.67 -20.91
C TYR A 229 -6.36 -5.00 -20.65
N TYR A 230 -7.04 -5.16 -19.53
CA TYR A 230 -7.60 -6.45 -19.12
C TYR A 230 -8.59 -7.02 -20.12
N PHE A 231 -9.43 -6.16 -20.74
CA PHE A 231 -10.52 -6.58 -21.63
C PHE A 231 -10.39 -6.03 -23.05
N ARG A 232 -9.37 -5.23 -23.31
CA ARG A 232 -9.14 -4.62 -24.62
C ARG A 232 -7.65 -4.46 -24.91
N ARG A 233 -7.31 -4.36 -26.17
CA ARG A 233 -5.98 -3.92 -26.61
C ARG A 233 -6.09 -2.51 -27.16
N ASN A 234 -4.97 -1.83 -27.25
CA ASN A 234 -4.78 -0.45 -27.72
C ASN A 234 -5.94 0.16 -28.50
N GLY A 235 -6.41 1.32 -28.07
CA GLY A 235 -7.45 2.05 -28.75
C GLY A 235 -7.42 3.54 -28.42
N ARG A 236 -8.03 4.34 -29.30
CA ARG A 236 -8.13 5.79 -29.14
C ARG A 236 -8.86 6.17 -27.84
N GLU A 237 -9.78 5.34 -27.40
CA GLU A 237 -10.56 5.51 -26.17
C GLU A 237 -9.71 5.44 -24.91
N MET A 238 -8.51 4.85 -24.97
CA MET A 238 -7.57 4.81 -23.85
C MET A 238 -6.83 6.14 -23.64
N VAL A 239 -6.83 7.02 -24.63
CA VAL A 239 -6.08 8.29 -24.61
C VAL A 239 -7.01 9.43 -24.22
N ALA A 240 -6.54 10.29 -23.29
CA ALA A 240 -7.18 11.56 -22.99
C ALA A 240 -6.53 12.65 -23.83
N LEU A 241 -7.19 13.07 -24.92
CA LEU A 241 -6.67 14.11 -25.83
C LEU A 241 -6.76 15.53 -25.24
N GLU A 242 -7.52 15.69 -24.18
CA GLU A 242 -7.67 16.93 -23.41
C GLU A 242 -6.60 17.08 -22.36
N ASN A 243 -6.53 18.28 -21.75
CA ASN A 243 -5.57 18.54 -20.67
C ASN A 243 -5.74 17.54 -19.51
N PRO A 244 -4.72 16.75 -19.19
CA PRO A 244 -4.77 15.74 -18.13
C PRO A 244 -4.61 16.35 -16.72
N ALA A 245 -5.20 17.51 -16.48
CA ALA A 245 -5.23 18.11 -15.17
C ALA A 245 -6.08 17.26 -14.20
N TYR A 246 -5.69 17.27 -12.94
CA TYR A 246 -6.55 16.67 -11.91
C TYR A 246 -7.86 17.44 -11.83
N GLY A 247 -8.98 16.71 -11.78
CA GLY A 247 -10.30 17.28 -11.52
C GLY A 247 -10.35 18.02 -10.18
N ALA A 248 -11.36 18.88 -10.02
CA ALA A 248 -11.60 19.58 -8.76
C ALA A 248 -11.81 18.56 -7.64
N GLN A 249 -11.03 18.69 -6.57
CA GLN A 249 -11.17 17.83 -5.39
C GLN A 249 -12.36 18.32 -4.54
N LYS A 250 -13.17 17.39 -4.06
CA LYS A 250 -14.24 17.69 -3.12
C LYS A 250 -13.66 17.75 -1.70
N GLU A 251 -13.53 18.95 -1.12
CA GLU A 251 -12.91 19.12 0.21
C GLU A 251 -13.65 18.35 1.31
N GLU A 252 -14.96 18.23 1.22
CA GLU A 252 -15.76 17.41 2.15
C GLU A 252 -15.32 15.94 2.14
N GLN A 253 -15.06 15.38 0.95
CA GLN A 253 -14.57 14.02 0.80
C GLN A 253 -13.16 13.88 1.39
N LEU A 254 -12.27 14.83 1.11
CA LEU A 254 -10.90 14.80 1.65
C LEU A 254 -10.90 14.92 3.17
N SER A 255 -11.73 15.81 3.73
CA SER A 255 -11.88 15.97 5.18
C SER A 255 -12.40 14.71 5.85
N ALA A 256 -13.41 14.05 5.26
CA ALA A 256 -13.93 12.78 5.76
C ALA A 256 -12.86 11.67 5.75
N ILE A 257 -12.05 11.60 4.69
CA ILE A 257 -10.94 10.64 4.59
C ILE A 257 -9.86 10.92 5.65
N ARG A 258 -9.46 12.19 5.83
CA ARG A 258 -8.48 12.58 6.86
C ARG A 258 -8.95 12.19 8.25
N SER A 259 -10.13 12.61 8.62
CA SER A 259 -10.72 12.33 9.93
C SER A 259 -10.82 10.82 10.20
N ARG A 260 -11.27 10.05 9.21
CA ARG A 260 -11.48 8.60 9.37
C ARG A 260 -10.20 7.78 9.38
N PHE A 261 -9.20 8.13 8.57
CA PHE A 261 -8.07 7.23 8.28
C PHE A 261 -6.69 7.81 8.61
N LEU A 262 -6.53 9.14 8.63
CA LEU A 262 -5.22 9.77 8.75
C LEU A 262 -5.01 10.45 10.10
N GLU A 263 -6.05 11.01 10.69
CA GLU A 263 -6.01 11.68 11.99
C GLU A 263 -6.25 10.71 13.15
N THR A 264 -6.87 9.57 12.88
CA THR A 264 -7.12 8.54 13.90
C THR A 264 -5.82 7.76 14.16
N LYS A 265 -5.14 8.05 15.24
CA LYS A 265 -4.01 7.22 15.72
C LYS A 265 -4.59 5.89 16.20
N LYS A 266 -4.43 4.81 15.43
CA LYS A 266 -4.70 3.45 15.92
C LYS A 266 -3.65 3.13 16.97
N ARG A 267 -4.07 3.07 18.23
CA ARG A 267 -3.24 2.63 19.33
C ARG A 267 -3.56 1.17 19.65
N LEU A 268 -2.53 0.42 20.02
CA LEU A 268 -2.69 -0.96 20.50
C LEU A 268 -3.15 -0.94 21.96
N PRO A 269 -4.27 -1.61 22.29
CA PRO A 269 -4.71 -1.70 23.65
C PRO A 269 -3.71 -2.49 24.51
N VAL A 270 -3.32 -1.93 25.64
CA VAL A 270 -2.41 -2.57 26.60
C VAL A 270 -3.05 -2.66 27.97
N GLN A 271 -2.96 -3.83 28.57
CA GLN A 271 -3.28 -4.05 29.98
C GLN A 271 -2.06 -3.71 30.80
N ILE A 272 -2.23 -2.88 31.82
CA ILE A 272 -1.17 -2.42 32.71
C ILE A 272 -1.42 -2.97 34.10
N GLN A 273 -0.41 -3.58 34.69
CA GLN A 273 -0.42 -3.98 36.08
C GLN A 273 0.74 -3.30 36.81
N ALA A 274 0.45 -2.62 37.90
CA ALA A 274 1.42 -1.94 38.73
C ALA A 274 1.34 -2.46 40.18
N VAL A 275 2.49 -2.79 40.75
CA VAL A 275 2.62 -3.25 42.15
C VAL A 275 3.63 -2.32 42.85
N LEU A 276 3.15 -1.60 43.86
CA LEU A 276 3.92 -0.65 44.66
C LEU A 276 3.76 -1.03 46.16
N MET A 277 4.62 -1.93 46.61
CA MET A 277 4.60 -2.39 48.01
C MET A 277 5.80 -1.77 48.73
N THR A 278 5.53 -1.13 49.88
CA THR A 278 6.59 -0.49 50.69
C THR A 278 7.69 -1.49 51.06
N GLY A 279 8.96 -1.12 50.79
CA GLY A 279 10.12 -1.99 51.01
C GLY A 279 10.42 -2.93 49.85
N GLU A 280 9.64 -2.90 48.75
CA GLU A 280 9.90 -3.67 47.56
C GLU A 280 10.14 -2.74 46.34
N PRO A 281 10.89 -3.20 45.35
CA PRO A 281 10.99 -2.50 44.06
C PRO A 281 9.62 -2.41 43.40
N VAL A 282 9.31 -1.23 42.79
CA VAL A 282 8.11 -1.12 41.94
C VAL A 282 8.16 -2.08 40.79
N LYS A 283 7.06 -2.76 40.50
CA LYS A 283 6.93 -3.70 39.36
C LYS A 283 5.81 -3.23 38.46
N LEU A 284 6.13 -3.04 37.19
CA LEU A 284 5.17 -2.71 36.12
C LEU A 284 5.13 -3.84 35.09
N SER A 285 3.95 -4.31 34.75
CA SER A 285 3.75 -5.30 33.71
C SER A 285 2.80 -4.74 32.67
N PHE A 286 3.17 -4.90 31.39
CA PHE A 286 2.39 -4.49 30.24
C PHE A 286 2.11 -5.70 29.38
N ARG A 287 0.84 -5.89 28.99
CA ARG A 287 0.42 -7.00 28.11
C ARG A 287 -0.46 -6.50 27.00
N SER A 288 -0.13 -6.88 25.75
CA SER A 288 -0.95 -6.68 24.56
C SER A 288 -1.11 -8.02 23.81
N GLU A 289 -1.88 -8.02 22.74
CA GLU A 289 -1.98 -9.20 21.83
C GLU A 289 -0.63 -9.55 21.16
N LYS A 290 0.30 -8.59 21.05
CA LYS A 290 1.60 -8.77 20.40
C LYS A 290 2.72 -9.18 21.36
N GLY A 291 2.46 -9.20 22.65
CA GLY A 291 3.47 -9.60 23.65
C GLY A 291 3.30 -8.94 25.00
N SER A 292 4.23 -9.21 25.88
CA SER A 292 4.26 -8.64 27.23
C SER A 292 5.68 -8.23 27.61
N CYS A 293 5.80 -7.20 28.44
CA CYS A 293 7.04 -6.83 29.08
C CYS A 293 6.84 -6.53 30.55
N GLN A 294 7.87 -6.66 31.33
CA GLN A 294 7.91 -6.32 32.75
C GLN A 294 9.11 -5.42 33.02
N VAL A 295 8.87 -4.38 33.82
CA VAL A 295 9.91 -3.42 34.23
C VAL A 295 9.90 -3.34 35.76
N THR A 296 11.07 -3.31 36.35
CA THR A 296 11.28 -3.11 37.79
C THR A 296 11.99 -1.77 37.99
N GLY A 297 11.47 -0.95 38.89
CA GLY A 297 12.08 0.35 39.26
C GLY A 297 12.68 0.33 40.63
N ASP A 298 12.86 1.52 41.23
CA ASP A 298 13.42 1.69 42.54
C ASP A 298 12.50 1.17 43.64
N GLU A 299 13.01 1.08 44.86
CA GLU A 299 12.27 0.65 46.05
C GLU A 299 11.18 1.65 46.42
N VAL A 300 9.99 1.16 46.74
CA VAL A 300 8.87 1.94 47.22
C VAL A 300 9.09 2.27 48.69
N LEU A 301 9.22 3.54 49.01
CA LEU A 301 9.48 4.02 50.39
C LEU A 301 8.18 4.17 51.20
N SER A 302 8.33 4.28 52.51
CA SER A 302 7.22 4.68 53.39
C SER A 302 7.04 6.21 53.33
N ALA A 303 5.81 6.67 53.15
CA ALA A 303 5.50 8.09 53.10
C ALA A 303 5.78 8.79 54.43
N GLN A 304 6.51 9.90 54.39
CA GLN A 304 6.76 10.73 55.57
C GLN A 304 5.64 11.75 55.84
N ASN A 305 4.99 12.23 54.75
CA ASN A 305 3.93 13.24 54.86
C ASN A 305 2.63 12.78 54.22
N LYS A 306 2.66 12.55 52.86
CA LYS A 306 1.48 12.18 52.08
C LYS A 306 1.76 10.94 51.26
N PRO A 307 1.04 9.84 51.46
CA PRO A 307 1.17 8.66 50.62
C PRO A 307 0.70 8.92 49.18
N ILE A 308 1.24 8.16 48.24
CA ILE A 308 0.77 8.17 46.86
C ILE A 308 -0.60 7.51 46.80
N THR A 309 -1.48 8.05 45.95
CA THR A 309 -2.82 7.49 45.74
C THR A 309 -2.87 6.66 44.46
N GLU A 310 -3.80 5.69 44.44
CA GLU A 310 -4.06 4.90 43.21
C GLU A 310 -4.40 5.81 42.03
N GLU A 311 -5.15 6.88 42.24
CA GLU A 311 -5.51 7.84 41.22
C GLU A 311 -4.28 8.52 40.61
N ASN A 312 -3.28 8.89 41.46
CA ASN A 312 -2.04 9.48 40.96
C ASN A 312 -1.23 8.50 40.12
N VAL A 313 -1.10 7.24 40.56
CA VAL A 313 -0.46 6.19 39.82
C VAL A 313 -1.16 5.95 38.48
N ARG A 314 -2.48 5.83 38.51
CA ARG A 314 -3.32 5.64 37.30
C ARG A 314 -3.15 6.78 36.32
N LYS A 315 -3.14 8.02 36.80
CA LYS A 315 -2.95 9.21 35.98
C LYS A 315 -1.57 9.24 35.30
N GLN A 316 -0.52 8.82 35.98
CA GLN A 316 0.83 8.81 35.40
C GLN A 316 1.02 7.66 34.43
N LEU A 317 0.58 6.46 34.75
CA LEU A 317 0.65 5.31 33.86
C LEU A 317 -0.22 5.48 32.62
N GLY A 318 -1.28 6.29 32.70
CA GLY A 318 -2.11 6.64 31.54
C GLY A 318 -1.46 7.62 30.56
N LYS A 319 -0.36 8.26 30.92
CA LYS A 319 0.38 9.18 30.04
C LYS A 319 1.28 8.43 29.08
N LEU A 320 0.69 7.66 28.17
CA LEU A 320 1.44 6.89 27.17
C LEU A 320 2.01 7.74 26.02
N GLY A 321 1.75 9.06 26.05
CA GLY A 321 2.35 10.04 25.13
C GLY A 321 2.09 9.75 23.66
N GLU A 322 3.13 9.84 22.85
CA GLU A 322 3.10 9.54 21.40
C GLU A 322 3.38 8.07 21.08
N THR A 323 3.38 7.19 22.09
CA THR A 323 3.57 5.76 21.86
C THR A 323 2.41 5.16 21.04
N ALA A 324 2.66 4.00 20.43
CA ALA A 324 1.64 3.25 19.71
C ALA A 324 0.62 2.54 20.61
N PHE A 325 0.59 2.85 21.94
CA PHE A 325 -0.23 2.14 22.90
C PHE A 325 -1.30 3.04 23.53
N GLU A 326 -2.42 2.42 23.95
CA GLU A 326 -3.45 3.00 24.82
C GLU A 326 -3.78 2.06 25.97
N ALA A 327 -4.03 2.61 27.15
CA ALA A 327 -4.37 1.79 28.31
C ALA A 327 -5.80 1.27 28.21
N ALA A 328 -5.95 -0.03 27.96
CA ALA A 328 -7.26 -0.71 27.93
C ALA A 328 -7.77 -1.03 29.35
N SER A 329 -6.87 -1.42 30.25
CA SER A 329 -7.18 -1.64 31.66
C SER A 329 -5.94 -1.40 32.52
N MET A 330 -6.17 -1.02 33.79
CA MET A 330 -5.11 -0.85 34.77
C MET A 330 -5.51 -1.52 36.07
N GLN A 331 -4.65 -2.42 36.55
CA GLN A 331 -4.71 -3.00 37.90
C GLN A 331 -3.56 -2.45 38.72
N ILE A 332 -3.88 -1.82 39.86
CA ILE A 332 -2.89 -1.21 40.71
C ILE A 332 -3.01 -1.84 42.10
N THR A 333 -1.90 -2.37 42.60
CA THR A 333 -1.74 -2.87 43.95
C THR A 333 -0.80 -1.91 44.68
N LEU A 334 -1.28 -1.30 45.75
CA LEU A 334 -0.60 -0.22 46.46
C LEU A 334 -0.68 -0.43 47.97
N SER A 335 0.46 -0.31 48.70
CA SER A 335 0.46 -0.26 50.15
C SER A 335 -0.17 1.04 50.67
N GLU A 336 -0.87 1.00 51.77
CA GLU A 336 -1.59 2.17 52.36
C GLU A 336 -0.66 3.37 52.61
N ASN A 337 0.61 3.13 52.95
CA ASN A 337 1.57 4.20 53.26
C ASN A 337 2.73 4.25 52.24
N ALA A 338 2.48 3.92 51.00
CA ALA A 338 3.51 3.93 49.97
C ALA A 338 3.87 5.36 49.50
N PHE A 339 5.15 5.60 49.25
CA PHE A 339 5.68 6.76 48.54
C PHE A 339 6.58 6.32 47.39
N TYR A 340 6.33 6.87 46.21
CA TYR A 340 7.18 6.71 45.05
C TYR A 340 7.17 8.01 44.22
N PRO A 341 8.32 8.56 43.83
CA PRO A 341 8.39 9.75 42.99
C PRO A 341 7.90 9.40 41.55
N LEU A 342 6.79 9.99 41.14
CA LEU A 342 6.13 9.75 39.85
C LEU A 342 6.46 10.83 38.81
#